data_26be631998ddeba74d3aadc0818d9e0d
#
_entry.id   26be631998ddeba74d3aadc0818d9e0d
#
_cell.length_a   1.000
_cell.length_b   1.000
_cell.length_c   1.000
_cell.angle_alpha   90.00
_cell.angle_beta   90.00
_cell.angle_gamma   90.00
#
_symmetry.space_group_name_H-M   'P 1'
#
loop_
_entity.id
_entity.type
_entity.pdbx_description
1 polymer ?
#
loop_
_entity_poly.entity_id
_entity_poly.type
_entity_poly.pdbx_seq_one_letter_code
_entity_poly.pdbx_strand_id
1 'polypeptide(L)'
;LRHKIRPDEEHKYNSPWNIAADFKIDMSFSKTEIAGMLQEYEKDHHTGMNVDEIAILLYQHTSGYPFLVSRLCQIMDEDIAINYDENGLKSVWTRQGFFTAVRMLLAEKNTLFESLSEKLNRYPELNDMLQSLLFTGKAIAYNYYEPAISVATMFGFVKNNHGVLAIANRIFETWLYNLYLSTSEMQ
;
A
#
# COMPACT_ATOMS: atom_id res chain seq x y z
N LEU A 1 31.04 18.50 -41.02
CA LEU A 1 31.34 17.57 -39.95
C LEU A 1 30.01 17.22 -39.24
N ARG A 2 29.42 16.05 -39.57
CA ARG A 2 28.25 15.52 -38.88
C ARG A 2 28.74 14.77 -37.65
N HIS A 3 28.45 15.27 -36.45
CA HIS A 3 28.56 14.49 -35.22
C HIS A 3 27.59 13.32 -35.28
N LYS A 4 28.08 12.09 -35.35
CA LYS A 4 27.30 10.88 -35.09
C LYS A 4 27.02 10.82 -33.59
N ILE A 5 25.77 11.07 -33.22
CA ILE A 5 25.27 10.82 -31.87
C ILE A 5 25.29 9.30 -31.67
N ARG A 6 25.96 8.80 -30.64
CA ARG A 6 26.03 7.39 -30.32
C ARG A 6 24.67 6.92 -29.79
N PRO A 7 24.17 5.75 -30.23
CA PRO A 7 22.83 5.26 -29.79
C PRO A 7 22.69 5.00 -28.29
N ASP A 8 23.80 4.89 -27.56
CA ASP A 8 23.80 4.59 -26.12
C ASP A 8 23.49 5.79 -25.20
N GLU A 9 23.52 7.02 -25.71
CA GLU A 9 23.20 8.21 -24.91
C GLU A 9 21.71 8.54 -24.84
N GLU A 10 20.91 8.12 -25.82
CA GLU A 10 19.44 8.35 -25.81
C GLU A 10 18.71 7.48 -24.78
N HIS A 11 19.23 6.31 -24.42
CA HIS A 11 18.58 5.45 -23.41
C HIS A 11 18.82 5.91 -21.94
N LYS A 12 19.81 6.76 -21.70
CA LYS A 12 20.05 7.31 -20.34
C LYS A 12 19.12 8.48 -19.98
N TYR A 13 18.57 9.19 -20.96
CA TYR A 13 17.75 10.37 -20.71
C TYR A 13 16.24 10.07 -20.59
N ASN A 14 15.78 8.91 -21.06
CA ASN A 14 14.37 8.50 -21.01
C ASN A 14 14.11 7.34 -20.03
N SER A 15 14.99 7.14 -19.04
CA SER A 15 14.69 6.19 -17.97
C SER A 15 13.51 6.74 -17.14
N PRO A 16 12.43 5.98 -16.95
CA PRO A 16 11.34 6.37 -16.06
C PRO A 16 11.83 6.65 -14.63
N TRP A 17 13.05 6.24 -14.30
CA TRP A 17 13.74 6.48 -13.06
C TRP A 17 14.11 7.96 -12.82
N ASN A 18 14.32 8.78 -13.87
CA ASN A 18 14.68 10.19 -13.74
C ASN A 18 13.46 11.06 -13.35
N ILE A 19 12.23 10.61 -13.68
CA ILE A 19 11.01 11.37 -13.38
C ILE A 19 10.57 11.14 -11.93
N ALA A 20 10.83 9.96 -11.38
CA ALA A 20 10.41 9.61 -10.02
C ALA A 20 11.29 10.25 -8.91
N ALA A 21 12.53 10.66 -9.23
CA ALA A 21 13.42 11.28 -8.25
C ALA A 21 12.99 12.67 -7.80
N ASP A 22 12.25 13.40 -8.64
CA ASP A 22 11.84 14.78 -8.37
C ASP A 22 10.42 14.91 -7.76
N PHE A 23 9.62 13.83 -7.78
CA PHE A 23 8.28 13.82 -7.20
C PHE A 23 8.26 13.13 -5.83
N LYS A 24 8.90 13.75 -4.83
CA LYS A 24 8.71 13.42 -3.41
C LYS A 24 7.47 14.13 -2.84
N ILE A 25 6.35 14.01 -3.48
CA ILE A 25 5.08 14.39 -2.86
C ILE A 25 4.60 13.13 -2.13
N ASP A 26 4.70 13.14 -0.81
CA ASP A 26 3.98 12.15 0.00
C ASP A 26 2.49 12.46 -0.14
N MET A 27 1.81 11.69 -0.98
CA MET A 27 0.37 11.81 -1.23
C MET A 27 -0.45 11.01 -0.22
N SER A 28 0.17 10.47 0.81
CA SER A 28 -0.52 9.71 1.85
C SER A 28 -1.39 10.63 2.70
N PHE A 29 -2.61 10.18 3.00
CA PHE A 29 -3.49 10.89 3.91
C PHE A 29 -2.99 10.79 5.35
N SER A 30 -2.98 11.90 6.05
CA SER A 30 -2.83 11.91 7.51
C SER A 30 -4.07 11.31 8.19
N LYS A 31 -3.91 10.90 9.45
CA LYS A 31 -5.06 10.45 10.25
C LYS A 31 -6.17 11.52 10.34
N THR A 32 -5.79 12.79 10.41
CA THR A 32 -6.74 13.92 10.49
C THR A 32 -7.52 14.09 9.19
N GLU A 33 -6.87 13.93 8.04
CA GLU A 33 -7.54 14.00 6.74
C GLU A 33 -8.52 12.82 6.56
N ILE A 34 -8.12 11.61 6.95
CA ILE A 34 -9.02 10.45 6.95
C ILE A 34 -10.23 10.71 7.86
N ALA A 35 -10.01 11.22 9.08
CA ALA A 35 -11.12 11.55 9.98
C ALA A 35 -12.04 12.62 9.39
N GLY A 36 -11.49 13.64 8.72
CA GLY A 36 -12.27 14.66 8.02
C GLY A 36 -13.14 14.08 6.91
N MET A 37 -12.60 13.19 6.08
CA MET A 37 -13.36 12.49 5.03
C MET A 37 -14.50 11.65 5.62
N LEU A 38 -14.24 10.91 6.70
CA LEU A 38 -15.25 10.10 7.37
C LEU A 38 -16.34 10.96 8.04
N GLN A 39 -15.99 12.14 8.58
CA GLN A 39 -16.96 13.07 9.13
C GLN A 39 -17.92 13.61 8.07
N GLU A 40 -17.42 13.95 6.88
CA GLU A 40 -18.29 14.37 5.79
C GLU A 40 -19.21 13.22 5.34
N TYR A 41 -18.67 12.02 5.18
CA TYR A 41 -19.48 10.83 4.87
C TYR A 41 -20.57 10.57 5.93
N GLU A 42 -20.23 10.67 7.24
CA GLU A 42 -21.18 10.44 8.33
C GLU A 42 -22.35 11.44 8.35
N LYS A 43 -22.10 12.70 7.95
CA LYS A 43 -23.17 13.73 7.85
C LYS A 43 -24.25 13.34 6.86
N ASP A 44 -23.86 12.69 5.75
CA ASP A 44 -24.79 12.34 4.67
C ASP A 44 -25.47 10.97 4.92
N HIS A 45 -24.74 10.01 5.49
CA HIS A 45 -25.17 8.61 5.57
C HIS A 45 -25.66 8.17 6.95
N HIS A 46 -25.37 8.93 8.00
CA HIS A 46 -25.82 8.68 9.39
C HIS A 46 -25.58 7.24 9.87
N THR A 47 -24.37 6.71 9.61
CA THR A 47 -24.00 5.32 9.93
C THR A 47 -23.89 5.07 11.42
N GLY A 48 -23.67 6.10 12.23
CA GLY A 48 -23.40 6.00 13.66
C GLY A 48 -21.99 5.49 13.97
N MET A 49 -21.05 5.58 13.00
CA MET A 49 -19.67 5.17 13.22
C MET A 49 -18.97 6.01 14.27
N ASN A 50 -18.03 5.39 14.98
CA ASN A 50 -17.02 6.12 15.71
C ASN A 50 -15.92 6.56 14.73
N VAL A 51 -16.01 7.81 14.24
CA VAL A 51 -15.11 8.36 13.22
C VAL A 51 -13.64 8.26 13.64
N ASP A 52 -13.32 8.59 14.88
CA ASP A 52 -11.94 8.56 15.37
C ASP A 52 -11.39 7.13 15.40
N GLU A 53 -12.19 6.15 15.83
CA GLU A 53 -11.79 4.74 15.82
C GLU A 53 -11.53 4.22 14.41
N ILE A 54 -12.45 4.48 13.48
CA ILE A 54 -12.32 4.02 12.09
C ILE A 54 -11.13 4.72 11.41
N ALA A 55 -10.94 6.02 11.62
CA ALA A 55 -9.78 6.75 11.09
C ALA A 55 -8.45 6.20 11.63
N ILE A 56 -8.39 5.85 12.91
CA ILE A 56 -7.21 5.21 13.52
C ILE A 56 -6.94 3.85 12.87
N LEU A 57 -7.96 3.01 12.71
CA LEU A 57 -7.81 1.69 12.09
C LEU A 57 -7.34 1.79 10.65
N LEU A 58 -7.96 2.67 9.85
CA LEU A 58 -7.55 2.93 8.47
C LEU A 58 -6.08 3.38 8.41
N TYR A 59 -5.71 4.39 9.19
CA TYR A 59 -4.34 4.91 9.18
C TYR A 59 -3.31 3.86 9.62
N GLN A 60 -3.59 3.11 10.70
CA GLN A 60 -2.68 2.07 11.20
C GLN A 60 -2.43 0.94 10.21
N HIS A 61 -3.41 0.60 9.36
CA HIS A 61 -3.29 -0.49 8.40
C HIS A 61 -2.75 -0.04 7.05
N THR A 62 -3.05 1.19 6.63
CA THR A 62 -2.71 1.71 5.30
C THR A 62 -1.55 2.70 5.31
N SER A 63 -1.15 3.25 6.46
CA SER A 63 -0.28 4.42 6.58
C SER A 63 -0.75 5.59 5.71
N GLY A 64 -2.06 5.70 5.50
CA GLY A 64 -2.67 6.75 4.67
C GLY A 64 -2.55 6.53 3.17
N TYR A 65 -2.10 5.36 2.69
CA TYR A 65 -1.97 5.09 1.26
C TYR A 65 -3.32 5.25 0.55
N PRO A 66 -3.47 6.21 -0.40
CA PRO A 66 -4.79 6.65 -0.88
C PRO A 66 -5.66 5.55 -1.45
N PHE A 67 -5.09 4.68 -2.30
CA PHE A 67 -5.83 3.54 -2.87
C PHE A 67 -6.37 2.61 -1.78
N LEU A 68 -5.55 2.28 -0.77
CA LEU A 68 -5.95 1.36 0.30
C LEU A 68 -7.04 1.98 1.20
N VAL A 69 -6.91 3.26 1.54
CA VAL A 69 -7.92 3.98 2.31
C VAL A 69 -9.25 3.98 1.55
N SER A 70 -9.24 4.40 0.29
CA SER A 70 -10.43 4.47 -0.55
C SER A 70 -11.06 3.09 -0.76
N ARG A 71 -10.26 2.05 -1.08
CA ARG A 71 -10.79 0.72 -1.35
C ARG A 71 -11.38 0.06 -0.10
N LEU A 72 -10.76 0.22 1.07
CA LEU A 72 -11.32 -0.27 2.33
C LEU A 72 -12.67 0.40 2.65
N CYS A 73 -12.76 1.72 2.50
CA CYS A 73 -14.03 2.43 2.68
C CYS A 73 -15.09 1.94 1.68
N GLN A 74 -14.73 1.75 0.41
CA GLN A 74 -15.64 1.24 -0.61
C GLN A 74 -16.13 -0.19 -0.30
N ILE A 75 -15.24 -1.08 0.15
CA ILE A 75 -15.63 -2.44 0.56
C ILE A 75 -16.63 -2.40 1.71
N MET A 76 -16.40 -1.52 2.69
CA MET A 76 -17.34 -1.35 3.81
C MET A 76 -18.68 -0.83 3.33
N ASP A 77 -18.69 0.19 2.49
CA ASP A 77 -19.90 0.88 2.04
C ASP A 77 -20.72 0.08 1.03
N GLU A 78 -20.07 -0.53 0.06
CA GLU A 78 -20.73 -1.18 -1.07
C GLU A 78 -20.75 -2.70 -0.92
N ASP A 79 -19.61 -3.35 -0.67
CA ASP A 79 -19.50 -4.80 -0.78
C ASP A 79 -20.05 -5.53 0.45
N ILE A 80 -19.86 -4.97 1.65
CA ILE A 80 -20.38 -5.56 2.89
C ILE A 80 -21.81 -5.12 3.14
N ALA A 81 -22.13 -3.84 2.95
CA ALA A 81 -23.43 -3.28 3.26
C ALA A 81 -24.58 -3.93 2.47
N ILE A 82 -24.32 -4.35 1.23
CA ILE A 82 -25.34 -5.04 0.38
C ILE A 82 -25.83 -6.36 1.01
N ASN A 83 -25.03 -7.01 1.85
CA ASN A 83 -25.36 -8.29 2.48
C ASN A 83 -26.13 -8.14 3.80
N TYR A 84 -26.43 -6.93 4.22
CA TYR A 84 -27.18 -6.63 5.43
C TYR A 84 -28.50 -5.92 5.07
N ASP A 85 -29.57 -6.12 5.87
CA ASP A 85 -30.87 -5.46 5.70
C ASP A 85 -30.81 -3.95 6.06
N GLU A 86 -31.96 -3.27 6.18
CA GLU A 86 -32.08 -1.81 6.36
C GLU A 86 -31.23 -1.18 7.49
N ASN A 87 -30.67 -1.98 8.39
CA ASN A 87 -29.69 -1.55 9.42
C ASN A 87 -28.22 -1.77 9.00
N GLY A 88 -28.00 -2.22 7.76
CA GLY A 88 -26.71 -2.71 7.27
C GLY A 88 -25.55 -1.75 7.45
N LEU A 89 -25.70 -0.47 7.08
CA LEU A 89 -24.64 0.53 7.20
C LEU A 89 -24.16 0.74 8.64
N LYS A 90 -25.08 0.67 9.63
CA LYS A 90 -24.73 0.84 11.04
C LYS A 90 -23.91 -0.30 11.62
N SER A 91 -24.06 -1.51 11.09
CA SER A 91 -23.28 -2.67 11.54
C SER A 91 -21.93 -2.80 10.86
N VAL A 92 -21.79 -2.17 9.69
CA VAL A 92 -20.58 -2.28 8.85
C VAL A 92 -19.48 -1.31 9.30
N TRP A 93 -19.85 -0.06 9.62
CA TRP A 93 -18.89 0.96 10.03
C TRP A 93 -18.46 0.79 11.49
N THR A 94 -18.00 -0.41 11.80
CA THR A 94 -17.51 -0.85 13.10
C THR A 94 -16.11 -1.47 12.96
N ARG A 95 -15.43 -1.68 14.08
CA ARG A 95 -14.16 -2.42 14.11
C ARG A 95 -14.27 -3.79 13.42
N GLN A 96 -15.35 -4.53 13.64
CA GLN A 96 -15.55 -5.84 13.03
C GLN A 96 -15.74 -5.74 11.52
N GLY A 97 -16.55 -4.78 11.05
CA GLY A 97 -16.73 -4.51 9.62
C GLY A 97 -15.41 -4.11 8.96
N PHE A 98 -14.61 -3.26 9.60
CA PHE A 98 -13.27 -2.89 9.11
C PHE A 98 -12.37 -4.12 8.92
N PHE A 99 -12.28 -5.03 9.89
CA PHE A 99 -11.45 -6.24 9.74
C PHE A 99 -12.02 -7.21 8.70
N THR A 100 -13.34 -7.21 8.49
CA THR A 100 -13.94 -7.95 7.37
C THR A 100 -13.51 -7.34 6.03
N ALA A 101 -13.55 -6.01 5.90
CA ALA A 101 -13.06 -5.32 4.71
C ALA A 101 -11.57 -5.60 4.43
N VAL A 102 -10.72 -5.61 5.46
CA VAL A 102 -9.30 -5.97 5.32
C VAL A 102 -9.14 -7.39 4.76
N ARG A 103 -9.88 -8.37 5.25
CA ARG A 103 -9.83 -9.75 4.73
C ARG A 103 -10.29 -9.83 3.28
N MET A 104 -11.36 -9.11 2.93
CA MET A 104 -11.85 -9.05 1.55
C MET A 104 -10.83 -8.42 0.62
N LEU A 105 -10.24 -7.27 1.00
CA LEU A 105 -9.19 -6.59 0.24
C LEU A 105 -7.99 -7.51 -0.04
N LEU A 106 -7.54 -8.25 0.98
CA LEU A 106 -6.38 -9.16 0.83
C LEU A 106 -6.68 -10.40 -0.02
N ALA A 107 -7.95 -10.78 -0.15
CA ALA A 107 -8.40 -11.91 -0.97
C ALA A 107 -8.79 -11.51 -2.40
N GLU A 108 -9.04 -10.23 -2.65
CA GLU A 108 -9.48 -9.78 -3.97
C GLU A 108 -8.32 -9.67 -4.97
N LYS A 109 -8.65 -9.88 -6.23
CA LYS A 109 -7.78 -9.55 -7.35
C LYS A 109 -7.93 -8.07 -7.68
N ASN A 110 -6.90 -7.26 -7.44
CA ASN A 110 -6.90 -5.84 -7.74
C ASN A 110 -5.62 -5.38 -8.43
N THR A 111 -5.73 -4.27 -9.16
CA THR A 111 -4.63 -3.73 -9.98
C THR A 111 -3.41 -3.32 -9.17
N LEU A 112 -3.58 -2.91 -7.91
CA LEU A 112 -2.46 -2.59 -7.04
C LEU A 112 -1.60 -3.82 -6.76
N PHE A 113 -2.21 -4.90 -6.26
CA PHE A 113 -1.47 -6.13 -5.93
C PHE A 113 -0.92 -6.83 -7.17
N GLU A 114 -1.63 -6.78 -8.30
CA GLU A 114 -1.09 -7.25 -9.59
C GLU A 114 0.17 -6.47 -9.97
N SER A 115 0.13 -5.14 -9.92
CA SER A 115 1.28 -4.29 -10.21
C SER A 115 2.46 -4.55 -9.26
N LEU A 116 2.18 -4.72 -7.95
CA LEU A 116 3.22 -5.05 -6.97
C LEU A 116 3.84 -6.43 -7.25
N SER A 117 3.02 -7.44 -7.57
CA SER A 117 3.49 -8.78 -7.94
C SER A 117 4.39 -8.77 -9.18
N GLU A 118 4.02 -8.01 -10.22
CA GLU A 118 4.85 -7.83 -11.41
C GLU A 118 6.22 -7.21 -11.08
N LYS A 119 6.27 -6.25 -10.14
CA LYS A 119 7.53 -5.63 -9.72
C LYS A 119 8.42 -6.63 -8.98
N LEU A 120 7.86 -7.46 -8.10
CA LEU A 120 8.61 -8.52 -7.41
C LEU A 120 9.22 -9.50 -8.39
N ASN A 121 8.47 -9.91 -9.43
CA ASN A 121 8.96 -10.80 -10.47
C ASN A 121 10.05 -10.13 -11.34
N ARG A 122 9.93 -8.83 -11.58
CA ARG A 122 10.85 -8.09 -12.45
C ARG A 122 12.17 -7.71 -11.76
N TYR A 123 12.18 -7.58 -10.45
CA TYR A 123 13.32 -7.13 -9.64
C TYR A 123 13.66 -8.16 -8.55
N PRO A 124 14.46 -9.21 -8.85
CA PRO A 124 14.81 -10.25 -7.88
C PRO A 124 15.44 -9.70 -6.60
N GLU A 125 16.32 -8.70 -6.70
CA GLU A 125 16.97 -8.09 -5.54
C GLU A 125 15.96 -7.41 -4.60
N LEU A 126 14.91 -6.81 -5.15
CA LEU A 126 13.81 -6.27 -4.38
C LEU A 126 13.07 -7.38 -3.63
N ASN A 127 12.76 -8.47 -4.31
CA ASN A 127 12.08 -9.62 -3.74
C ASN A 127 12.88 -10.24 -2.59
N ASP A 128 14.18 -10.49 -2.78
CA ASP A 128 15.09 -11.05 -1.77
C ASP A 128 15.23 -10.12 -0.56
N MET A 129 15.32 -8.82 -0.78
CA MET A 129 15.37 -7.82 0.28
C MET A 129 14.09 -7.84 1.12
N LEU A 130 12.89 -7.88 0.49
CA LEU A 130 11.61 -7.90 1.21
C LEU A 130 11.43 -9.21 1.98
N GLN A 131 11.83 -10.35 1.43
CA GLN A 131 11.85 -11.62 2.16
C GLN A 131 12.77 -11.54 3.38
N SER A 132 13.98 -11.01 3.20
CA SER A 132 14.92 -10.82 4.32
C SER A 132 14.33 -9.93 5.40
N LEU A 133 13.72 -8.81 5.02
CA LEU A 133 13.09 -7.87 5.95
C LEU A 133 11.96 -8.53 6.77
N LEU A 134 11.16 -9.39 6.13
CA LEU A 134 10.00 -10.03 6.79
C LEU A 134 10.38 -11.23 7.66
N PHE A 135 11.34 -12.05 7.23
CA PHE A 135 11.55 -13.37 7.84
C PHE A 135 12.82 -13.47 8.69
N THR A 136 13.82 -12.60 8.52
CA THR A 136 15.07 -12.72 9.25
C THR A 136 15.14 -11.95 10.56
N GLY A 137 14.25 -10.96 10.74
CA GLY A 137 14.28 -10.03 11.88
C GLY A 137 15.51 -9.11 11.92
N LYS A 138 16.34 -9.10 10.87
CA LYS A 138 17.51 -8.22 10.78
C LYS A 138 17.09 -6.80 10.44
N ALA A 139 17.56 -5.83 11.20
CA ALA A 139 17.41 -4.43 10.86
C ALA A 139 18.27 -4.10 9.63
N ILE A 140 17.64 -3.58 8.59
CA ILE A 140 18.32 -3.08 7.38
C ILE A 140 18.35 -1.56 7.49
N ALA A 141 19.53 -0.95 7.38
CA ALA A 141 19.66 0.50 7.36
C ALA A 141 18.99 1.06 6.09
N TYR A 142 18.19 2.11 6.25
CA TYR A 142 17.59 2.77 5.11
C TYR A 142 18.65 3.60 4.37
N ASN A 143 18.96 3.22 3.15
CA ASN A 143 19.83 3.96 2.25
C ASN A 143 19.15 4.09 0.88
N TYR A 144 18.68 5.30 0.56
CA TYR A 144 17.98 5.54 -0.71
C TYR A 144 18.83 5.29 -1.96
N TYR A 145 20.16 5.37 -1.85
CA TYR A 145 21.08 5.12 -2.97
C TYR A 145 21.31 3.62 -3.24
N GLU A 146 20.85 2.75 -2.36
CA GLU A 146 20.84 1.31 -2.60
C GLU A 146 19.70 1.00 -3.59
N PRO A 147 19.98 0.35 -4.75
CA PRO A 147 19.00 0.20 -5.83
C PRO A 147 17.69 -0.49 -5.42
N ALA A 148 17.76 -1.57 -4.65
CA ALA A 148 16.56 -2.29 -4.21
C ALA A 148 15.71 -1.44 -3.26
N ILE A 149 16.33 -0.66 -2.37
CA ILE A 149 15.62 0.26 -1.46
C ILE A 149 14.99 1.41 -2.23
N SER A 150 15.72 1.97 -3.21
CA SER A 150 15.20 3.03 -4.07
C SER A 150 13.94 2.57 -4.82
N VAL A 151 14.01 1.40 -5.46
CA VAL A 151 12.89 0.78 -6.17
C VAL A 151 11.73 0.50 -5.23
N ALA A 152 11.99 -0.13 -4.08
CA ALA A 152 10.97 -0.44 -3.09
C ALA A 152 10.26 0.81 -2.56
N THR A 153 11.01 1.88 -2.33
CA THR A 153 10.48 3.17 -1.87
C THR A 153 9.62 3.83 -2.94
N MET A 154 10.10 3.81 -4.20
CA MET A 154 9.39 4.39 -5.33
C MET A 154 8.02 3.72 -5.57
N PHE A 155 7.95 2.40 -5.40
CA PHE A 155 6.69 1.65 -5.54
C PHE A 155 5.85 1.59 -4.26
N GLY A 156 6.30 2.23 -3.18
CA GLY A 156 5.56 2.30 -1.93
C GLY A 156 5.57 1.01 -1.10
N PHE A 157 6.46 0.05 -1.37
CA PHE A 157 6.59 -1.18 -0.56
C PHE A 157 7.17 -0.90 0.82
N VAL A 158 8.13 0.04 0.89
CA VAL A 158 8.89 0.33 2.10
C VAL A 158 8.92 1.82 2.42
N LYS A 159 9.24 2.11 3.66
CA LYS A 159 9.45 3.47 4.17
C LYS A 159 10.69 3.54 5.04
N ASN A 160 11.19 4.77 5.20
CA ASN A 160 12.21 5.08 6.20
C ASN A 160 11.55 5.23 7.57
N ASN A 161 11.84 4.32 8.47
CA ASN A 161 11.42 4.41 9.85
C ASN A 161 12.63 4.75 10.74
N HIS A 162 12.89 6.05 10.91
CA HIS A 162 14.00 6.55 11.72
C HIS A 162 15.39 5.95 11.35
N GLY A 163 15.67 5.89 10.06
CA GLY A 163 16.93 5.35 9.53
C GLY A 163 16.94 3.83 9.33
N VAL A 164 15.85 3.15 9.65
CA VAL A 164 15.68 1.70 9.43
C VAL A 164 14.62 1.47 8.36
N LEU A 165 14.91 0.52 7.46
CA LEU A 165 13.96 0.09 6.45
C LEU A 165 12.79 -0.65 7.10
N ALA A 166 11.57 -0.30 6.75
CA ALA A 166 10.35 -0.96 7.20
C ALA A 166 9.36 -1.13 6.05
N ILE A 167 8.51 -2.15 6.10
CA ILE A 167 7.37 -2.26 5.18
C ILE A 167 6.46 -1.04 5.36
N ALA A 168 5.93 -0.51 4.27
CA ALA A 168 5.24 0.77 4.26
C ALA A 168 3.98 0.77 5.14
N ASN A 169 3.22 -0.31 5.13
CA ASN A 169 1.98 -0.45 5.89
C ASN A 169 1.63 -1.92 6.17
N ARG A 170 0.67 -2.15 7.07
CA ARG A 170 0.25 -3.50 7.48
C ARG A 170 -0.45 -4.30 6.38
N ILE A 171 -1.14 -3.64 5.47
CA ILE A 171 -1.79 -4.34 4.34
C ILE A 171 -0.72 -4.96 3.44
N PHE A 172 0.31 -4.20 3.06
CA PHE A 172 1.41 -4.73 2.25
C PHE A 172 2.20 -5.81 2.99
N GLU A 173 2.44 -5.63 4.28
CA GLU A 173 3.11 -6.63 5.10
C GLU A 173 2.33 -7.96 5.09
N THR A 174 1.04 -7.93 5.36
CA THR A 174 0.18 -9.13 5.37
C THR A 174 0.08 -9.76 3.98
N TRP A 175 -0.07 -8.94 2.93
CA TRP A 175 -0.13 -9.42 1.55
C TRP A 175 1.17 -10.13 1.14
N LEU A 176 2.34 -9.56 1.48
CA LEU A 176 3.64 -10.19 1.22
C LEU A 176 3.82 -11.50 2.00
N TYR A 177 3.43 -11.54 3.27
CA TYR A 177 3.44 -12.79 4.03
C TYR A 177 2.59 -13.87 3.36
N ASN A 178 1.36 -13.55 2.96
CA ASN A 178 0.48 -14.50 2.28
C ASN A 178 1.09 -14.98 0.97
N LEU A 179 1.68 -14.08 0.17
CA LEU A 179 2.34 -14.41 -1.08
C LEU A 179 3.51 -15.38 -0.88
N TYR A 180 4.41 -15.08 0.06
CA TYR A 180 5.61 -15.89 0.28
C TYR A 180 5.31 -17.24 0.94
N LEU A 181 4.38 -17.29 1.89
CA LEU A 181 3.99 -18.55 2.53
C LEU A 181 3.29 -19.49 1.55
N SER A 182 2.39 -18.99 0.71
CA SER A 182 1.72 -19.81 -0.30
C SER A 182 2.70 -20.39 -1.35
N THR A 183 3.76 -19.64 -1.67
CA THR A 183 4.79 -20.12 -2.61
C THR A 183 5.67 -21.20 -1.99
N SER A 184 5.96 -21.13 -0.69
CA SER A 184 6.76 -22.13 0.01
C SER A 184 6.03 -23.46 0.26
N GLU A 185 4.70 -23.45 0.32
CA GLU A 185 3.90 -24.69 0.45
C GLU A 185 3.76 -25.46 -0.85
N MET A 186 4.06 -24.85 -2.00
CA MET A 186 3.99 -25.48 -3.32
C MET A 186 5.32 -26.08 -3.80
N GLN A 187 6.40 -25.95 -3.04
CA GLN A 187 7.72 -26.55 -3.32
C GLN A 187 7.96 -27.78 -2.43
#